data_9b8d2157536fc8c40584109433a2cb36
#
_entry.id   9b8d2157536fc8c40584109433a2cb36
#
_cell.length_a   1.000
_cell.length_b   1.000
_cell.length_c   1.000
_cell.angle_alpha   90.00
_cell.angle_beta   90.00
_cell.angle_gamma   90.00
#
_symmetry.space_group_name_H-M   'P 1'
#
loop_
_entity.id
_entity.type
_entity.pdbx_description
1 polymer ?
#
loop_
_entity_poly.entity_id
_entity_poly.type
_entity_poly.pdbx_seq_one_letter_code
_entity_poly.pdbx_strand_id
1 'polypeptide(L)'
;MVGRYLVEVESKKLHYRLGVERNITILKGNSGTGKTDLIRMILLSKRKDSPYTVRCEKECIAITDDNLERLDNLESYNDSIVFIDEEVEFVRTHEFARIVSKSTCYFVIATCESLPSLPYSCKAMYSIVHLGLDPYLGVMENSARILYDFTSKPKFDLRGRLSCVIVEDSNSGYEFFKAVCDRYGIDCIAARGNSKLPECLRMRAMLGTDTGILVVADGAAIGPYFDKLYTSLRMTVPVVLYLPESFEYLVLRSGLVCNKSDERLTKTYMYACSEHYMSWEQYYTVLLQSLMDYNKHRLSPALLTSSSKNAILNTMPVETGLH
;
A
#
# COMPACT_ATOMS: atom_id res chain seq x y z
N MET A 1 9.56 -13.96 -4.34
CA MET A 1 10.65 -13.18 -3.67
C MET A 1 10.18 -12.80 -2.27
N VAL A 2 11.09 -12.73 -1.33
CA VAL A 2 10.94 -12.10 0.00
C VAL A 2 12.14 -11.19 0.23
N GLY A 3 12.02 -10.22 1.11
CA GLY A 3 13.10 -9.33 1.50
C GLY A 3 12.82 -7.85 1.26
N ARG A 4 13.72 -7.01 1.75
CA ARG A 4 13.76 -5.57 1.51
C ARG A 4 15.08 -5.24 0.83
N TYR A 5 15.01 -4.65 -0.34
CA TYR A 5 16.17 -4.37 -1.18
C TYR A 5 16.35 -2.87 -1.37
N LEU A 6 17.58 -2.42 -1.23
CA LEU A 6 17.96 -1.06 -1.61
C LEU A 6 18.48 -1.09 -3.05
N VAL A 7 17.87 -0.33 -3.91
CA VAL A 7 18.31 -0.11 -5.28
C VAL A 7 18.99 1.25 -5.36
N GLU A 8 20.26 1.28 -5.73
CA GLU A 8 21.02 2.48 -5.97
C GLU A 8 21.41 2.53 -7.46
N VAL A 9 21.13 3.66 -8.10
CA VAL A 9 21.44 3.87 -9.53
C VAL A 9 22.24 5.15 -9.68
N GLU A 10 23.43 5.04 -10.22
CA GLU A 10 24.42 6.11 -10.23
C GLU A 10 24.89 6.45 -11.65
N SER A 11 25.20 7.72 -11.86
CA SER A 11 25.97 8.27 -12.96
C SER A 11 26.94 9.33 -12.45
N LYS A 12 27.73 9.95 -13.33
CA LYS A 12 28.59 11.09 -12.97
C LYS A 12 27.85 12.31 -12.41
N LYS A 13 26.52 12.41 -12.64
CA LYS A 13 25.73 13.61 -12.29
C LYS A 13 24.51 13.30 -11.44
N LEU A 14 24.03 12.06 -11.43
CA LEU A 14 22.77 11.67 -10.78
C LEU A 14 23.00 10.44 -9.92
N HIS A 15 22.42 10.45 -8.73
CA HIS A 15 22.36 9.32 -7.84
C HIS A 15 20.91 9.15 -7.36
N TYR A 16 20.36 7.93 -7.49
CA TYR A 16 19.01 7.57 -7.06
C TYR A 16 19.06 6.47 -6.00
N ARG A 17 18.19 6.58 -5.00
CA ARG A 17 18.01 5.57 -3.95
C ARG A 17 16.54 5.21 -3.80
N LEU A 18 16.23 3.92 -3.86
CA LEU A 18 14.87 3.38 -3.73
C LEU A 18 14.89 2.10 -2.89
N GLY A 19 14.10 2.08 -1.81
CA GLY A 19 13.81 0.85 -1.05
C GLY A 19 12.60 0.12 -1.62
N VAL A 20 12.74 -1.18 -1.91
CA VAL A 20 11.66 -2.04 -2.43
C VAL A 20 11.48 -3.22 -1.50
N GLU A 21 10.24 -3.45 -1.00
CA GLU A 21 9.94 -4.50 -0.04
C GLU A 21 8.59 -5.20 -0.29
N ARG A 22 7.87 -4.80 -1.34
CA ARG A 22 6.55 -5.33 -1.71
C ARG A 22 6.53 -5.74 -3.16
N ASN A 23 5.62 -6.65 -3.50
CA ASN A 23 5.42 -7.12 -4.87
C ASN A 23 5.27 -5.97 -5.87
N ILE A 24 4.50 -4.95 -5.48
CA ILE A 24 4.16 -3.82 -6.34
C ILE A 24 4.52 -2.55 -5.60
N THR A 25 5.38 -1.76 -6.21
CA THR A 25 5.79 -0.41 -5.80
C THR A 25 5.44 0.56 -6.92
N ILE A 26 4.77 1.65 -6.60
CA ILE A 26 4.39 2.68 -7.58
C ILE A 26 5.30 3.90 -7.42
N LEU A 27 5.95 4.29 -8.51
CA LEU A 27 6.61 5.58 -8.62
C LEU A 27 5.66 6.58 -9.26
N LYS A 28 5.11 7.46 -8.45
CA LYS A 28 4.13 8.46 -8.85
C LYS A 28 4.73 9.86 -8.85
N GLY A 29 4.26 10.71 -9.74
CA GLY A 29 4.71 12.10 -9.81
C GLY A 29 4.50 12.69 -11.20
N ASN A 30 4.52 14.00 -11.29
CA ASN A 30 4.37 14.73 -12.55
C ASN A 30 5.52 14.42 -13.52
N SER A 31 5.35 14.79 -14.79
CA SER A 31 6.43 14.76 -15.78
C SER A 31 7.65 15.57 -15.29
N GLY A 32 8.85 15.07 -15.60
CA GLY A 32 10.10 15.73 -15.21
C GLY A 32 10.60 15.44 -13.80
N THR A 33 9.98 14.53 -13.05
CA THR A 33 10.45 14.15 -11.69
C THR A 33 11.61 13.15 -11.71
N GLY A 34 12.08 12.70 -12.89
CA GLY A 34 13.20 11.78 -13.01
C GLY A 34 12.84 10.29 -12.98
N LYS A 35 11.55 9.91 -13.06
CA LYS A 35 11.11 8.50 -13.10
C LYS A 35 11.68 7.77 -14.33
N THR A 36 11.43 8.34 -15.50
CA THR A 36 11.92 7.79 -16.77
C THR A 36 13.45 7.79 -16.83
N ASP A 37 14.13 8.83 -16.29
CA ASP A 37 15.59 8.86 -16.22
C ASP A 37 16.14 7.70 -15.38
N LEU A 38 15.54 7.45 -14.19
CA LEU A 38 15.90 6.31 -13.35
C LEU A 38 15.79 4.99 -14.11
N ILE A 39 14.65 4.75 -14.78
CA ILE A 39 14.38 3.50 -15.50
C ILE A 39 15.31 3.36 -16.70
N ARG A 40 15.54 4.43 -17.47
CA ARG A 40 16.50 4.44 -18.58
C ARG A 40 17.94 4.20 -18.13
N MET A 41 18.36 4.75 -16.98
CA MET A 41 19.68 4.48 -16.42
C MET A 41 19.84 2.99 -16.09
N ILE A 42 18.81 2.33 -15.51
CA ILE A 42 18.81 0.88 -15.25
C ILE A 42 18.92 0.11 -16.59
N LEU A 43 18.11 0.46 -17.59
CA LEU A 43 18.17 -0.17 -18.91
C LEU A 43 19.56 -0.09 -19.53
N LEU A 44 20.12 1.12 -19.54
CA LEU A 44 21.40 1.40 -20.18
C LEU A 44 22.59 0.85 -19.39
N SER A 45 22.46 0.62 -18.09
CA SER A 45 23.53 0.06 -17.25
C SER A 45 24.02 -1.32 -17.71
N LYS A 46 23.17 -2.06 -18.42
CA LYS A 46 23.50 -3.39 -18.99
C LYS A 46 24.41 -3.32 -20.24
N ARG A 47 24.62 -2.13 -20.83
CA ARG A 47 25.46 -1.97 -22.01
C ARG A 47 26.95 -1.98 -21.63
N LYS A 48 27.76 -2.52 -22.50
CA LYS A 48 29.24 -2.44 -22.39
C LYS A 48 29.64 -0.96 -22.38
N ASP A 49 30.55 -0.59 -21.49
CA ASP A 49 31.04 0.78 -21.32
C ASP A 49 29.95 1.80 -20.89
N SER A 50 28.92 1.33 -20.20
CA SER A 50 27.85 2.21 -19.67
C SER A 50 28.41 3.21 -18.65
N PRO A 51 27.97 4.49 -18.69
CA PRO A 51 28.28 5.46 -17.65
C PRO A 51 27.40 5.29 -16.40
N TYR A 52 26.49 4.31 -16.40
CA TYR A 52 25.53 4.05 -15.35
C TYR A 52 25.87 2.79 -14.58
N THR A 53 25.74 2.84 -13.26
CA THR A 53 25.95 1.72 -12.35
C THR A 53 24.69 1.46 -11.56
N VAL A 54 24.28 0.20 -11.46
CA VAL A 54 23.18 -0.25 -10.61
C VAL A 54 23.76 -1.14 -9.51
N ARG A 55 23.46 -0.81 -8.25
CA ARG A 55 23.82 -1.61 -7.07
C ARG A 55 22.56 -2.09 -6.41
N CYS A 56 22.37 -3.39 -6.38
CA CYS A 56 21.28 -4.09 -5.68
C CYS A 56 21.68 -5.55 -5.49
N GLU A 57 21.20 -6.18 -4.43
CA GLU A 57 21.39 -7.62 -4.19
C GLU A 57 20.63 -8.48 -5.22
N LYS A 58 19.60 -7.92 -5.84
CA LYS A 58 18.79 -8.57 -6.88
C LYS A 58 19.05 -7.96 -8.24
N GLU A 59 18.85 -8.75 -9.28
CA GLU A 59 18.90 -8.24 -10.63
C GLU A 59 17.82 -7.18 -10.83
N CYS A 60 18.21 -6.03 -11.39
CA CYS A 60 17.28 -4.97 -11.81
C CYS A 60 17.10 -5.04 -13.32
N ILE A 61 15.86 -5.18 -13.76
CA ILE A 61 15.45 -5.26 -15.16
C ILE A 61 14.59 -4.03 -15.46
N ALA A 62 14.81 -3.35 -16.57
CA ALA A 62 14.02 -2.20 -16.97
C ALA A 62 13.29 -2.45 -18.28
N ILE A 63 11.99 -2.11 -18.31
CA ILE A 63 11.11 -2.20 -19.47
C ILE A 63 10.61 -0.79 -19.80
N THR A 64 10.88 -0.36 -21.02
CA THR A 64 10.47 0.92 -21.59
C THR A 64 9.84 0.69 -22.95
N ASP A 65 9.30 1.73 -23.56
CA ASP A 65 8.74 1.65 -24.92
C ASP A 65 9.80 1.27 -25.96
N ASP A 66 11.06 1.67 -25.73
CA ASP A 66 12.19 1.36 -26.64
C ASP A 66 12.57 -0.14 -26.65
N ASN A 67 12.28 -0.86 -25.57
CA ASN A 67 12.58 -2.29 -25.42
C ASN A 67 11.37 -3.10 -24.98
N LEU A 68 10.21 -2.73 -25.49
CA LEU A 68 8.94 -3.30 -25.08
C LEU A 68 8.97 -4.83 -25.11
N GLU A 69 8.95 -5.43 -23.91
CA GLU A 69 8.88 -6.87 -23.74
C GLU A 69 7.42 -7.34 -23.94
N ARG A 70 7.27 -8.50 -24.57
CA ARG A 70 5.96 -9.14 -24.58
C ARG A 70 5.58 -9.59 -23.17
N LEU A 71 4.28 -9.59 -22.86
CA LEU A 71 3.78 -10.11 -21.59
C LEU A 71 4.31 -11.51 -21.27
N ASP A 72 4.42 -12.38 -22.28
CA ASP A 72 4.94 -13.74 -22.13
C ASP A 72 6.39 -13.77 -21.62
N ASN A 73 7.20 -12.75 -21.96
CA ASN A 73 8.58 -12.68 -21.50
C ASN A 73 8.67 -12.33 -20.00
N LEU A 74 7.67 -11.64 -19.43
CA LEU A 74 7.64 -11.34 -18.00
C LEU A 74 7.59 -12.60 -17.14
N GLU A 75 6.96 -13.67 -17.64
CA GLU A 75 6.89 -14.96 -16.93
C GLU A 75 8.27 -15.66 -16.86
N SER A 76 9.23 -15.26 -17.71
CA SER A 76 10.59 -15.82 -17.69
C SER A 76 11.49 -15.21 -16.61
N TYR A 77 11.14 -14.02 -16.11
CA TYR A 77 11.93 -13.35 -15.07
C TYR A 77 11.67 -13.97 -13.70
N ASN A 78 12.75 -14.22 -12.99
CA ASN A 78 12.70 -14.83 -11.67
C ASN A 78 13.56 -14.06 -10.68
N ASP A 79 13.07 -13.90 -9.46
CA ASP A 79 13.79 -13.37 -8.31
C ASP A 79 14.52 -12.02 -8.60
N SER A 80 13.87 -11.18 -9.38
CA SER A 80 14.38 -9.91 -9.91
C SER A 80 13.48 -8.73 -9.56
N ILE A 81 13.99 -7.51 -9.63
CA ILE A 81 13.20 -6.28 -9.50
C ILE A 81 12.98 -5.71 -10.90
N VAL A 82 11.73 -5.72 -11.35
CA VAL A 82 11.35 -5.29 -12.70
C VAL A 82 10.81 -3.85 -12.64
N PHE A 83 11.52 -2.94 -13.28
CA PHE A 83 11.13 -1.54 -13.41
C PHE A 83 10.40 -1.33 -14.74
N ILE A 84 9.22 -0.71 -14.70
CA ILE A 84 8.36 -0.51 -15.88
C ILE A 84 8.02 0.97 -16.00
N ASP A 85 8.30 1.55 -17.18
CA ASP A 85 8.03 2.96 -17.44
C ASP A 85 6.54 3.22 -17.72
N GLU A 86 6.10 4.47 -17.53
CA GLU A 86 4.69 4.88 -17.65
C GLU A 86 4.13 4.78 -19.07
N GLU A 87 4.99 4.76 -20.10
CA GLU A 87 4.62 4.61 -21.49
C GLU A 87 4.18 3.17 -21.85
N VAL A 88 4.45 2.21 -20.98
CA VAL A 88 4.17 0.79 -21.21
C VAL A 88 2.71 0.47 -20.88
N GLU A 89 1.88 0.28 -21.91
CA GLU A 89 0.42 0.15 -21.75
C GLU A 89 -0.06 -1.15 -21.11
N PHE A 90 0.68 -2.26 -21.26
CA PHE A 90 0.24 -3.57 -20.78
C PHE A 90 0.04 -3.63 -19.25
N VAL A 91 0.65 -2.71 -18.48
CA VAL A 91 0.49 -2.64 -17.01
C VAL A 91 -0.97 -2.41 -16.56
N ARG A 92 -1.81 -1.92 -17.48
CA ARG A 92 -3.24 -1.65 -17.24
C ARG A 92 -4.12 -2.88 -17.48
N THR A 93 -3.57 -3.96 -18.01
CA THR A 93 -4.32 -5.16 -18.40
C THR A 93 -4.54 -6.12 -17.23
N HIS A 94 -5.64 -6.87 -17.26
CA HIS A 94 -5.87 -7.97 -16.33
C HIS A 94 -4.87 -9.12 -16.51
N GLU A 95 -4.33 -9.28 -17.71
CA GLU A 95 -3.33 -10.29 -18.00
C GLU A 95 -2.03 -9.99 -17.26
N PHE A 96 -1.57 -8.74 -17.29
CA PHE A 96 -0.43 -8.32 -16.48
C PHE A 96 -0.67 -8.59 -14.98
N ALA A 97 -1.85 -8.26 -14.45
CA ALA A 97 -2.18 -8.55 -13.07
C ALA A 97 -2.12 -10.06 -12.76
N ARG A 98 -2.54 -10.92 -13.70
CA ARG A 98 -2.44 -12.39 -13.58
C ARG A 98 -0.98 -12.85 -13.53
N ILE A 99 -0.11 -12.28 -14.36
CA ILE A 99 1.33 -12.59 -14.35
C ILE A 99 1.94 -12.16 -13.03
N VAL A 100 1.73 -10.92 -12.60
CA VAL A 100 2.24 -10.38 -11.33
C VAL A 100 1.82 -11.24 -10.14
N SER A 101 0.59 -11.75 -10.13
CA SER A 101 0.05 -12.54 -9.02
C SER A 101 0.74 -13.89 -8.79
N LYS A 102 1.52 -14.36 -9.75
CA LYS A 102 2.25 -15.64 -9.70
C LYS A 102 3.76 -15.46 -9.81
N SER A 103 4.23 -14.21 -9.91
CA SER A 103 5.63 -13.92 -10.16
C SER A 103 6.47 -14.00 -8.90
N THR A 104 7.68 -14.50 -9.04
CA THR A 104 8.70 -14.41 -8.00
C THR A 104 9.39 -13.04 -7.95
N CYS A 105 9.07 -12.11 -8.86
CA CYS A 105 9.67 -10.78 -8.95
C CYS A 105 8.95 -9.75 -8.08
N TYR A 106 9.61 -8.62 -7.85
CA TYR A 106 8.99 -7.37 -7.43
C TYR A 106 8.90 -6.41 -8.62
N PHE A 107 7.82 -5.65 -8.68
CA PHE A 107 7.54 -4.72 -9.78
C PHE A 107 7.54 -3.28 -9.26
N VAL A 108 8.35 -2.43 -9.89
CA VAL A 108 8.39 -0.99 -9.66
C VAL A 108 7.84 -0.31 -10.91
N ILE A 109 6.63 0.24 -10.80
CA ILE A 109 5.88 0.76 -11.95
C ILE A 109 5.80 2.28 -11.84
N ALA A 110 6.39 2.97 -12.83
CA ALA A 110 6.20 4.41 -12.98
C ALA A 110 4.83 4.66 -13.63
N THR A 111 4.02 5.54 -13.03
CA THR A 111 2.71 5.91 -13.58
C THR A 111 2.18 7.19 -12.96
N CYS A 112 1.46 7.98 -13.75
CA CYS A 112 0.63 9.09 -13.27
C CYS A 112 -0.80 8.64 -12.95
N GLU A 113 -1.22 7.50 -13.48
CA GLU A 113 -2.57 6.97 -13.39
C GLU A 113 -2.72 5.93 -12.27
N SER A 114 -3.96 5.63 -11.93
CA SER A 114 -4.29 4.51 -11.07
C SER A 114 -4.34 3.20 -11.87
N LEU A 115 -3.91 2.11 -11.25
CA LEU A 115 -3.92 0.76 -11.84
C LEU A 115 -4.91 -0.14 -11.07
N PRO A 116 -6.23 -0.08 -11.35
CA PRO A 116 -7.25 -0.75 -10.55
C PRO A 116 -7.16 -2.29 -10.53
N SER A 117 -6.52 -2.88 -11.52
CA SER A 117 -6.29 -4.34 -11.61
C SER A 117 -5.20 -4.85 -10.65
N LEU A 118 -4.42 -3.94 -10.06
CA LEU A 118 -3.30 -4.27 -9.19
C LEU A 118 -3.57 -3.82 -7.74
N PRO A 119 -3.61 -4.73 -6.75
CA PRO A 119 -3.80 -4.39 -5.35
C PRO A 119 -2.47 -3.93 -4.72
N TYR A 120 -2.03 -2.71 -5.01
CA TYR A 120 -0.84 -2.16 -4.35
C TYR A 120 -1.18 -1.36 -3.09
N SER A 121 -0.21 -1.32 -2.20
CA SER A 121 -0.37 -0.60 -0.94
C SER A 121 -0.25 0.91 -1.12
N CYS A 122 -1.07 1.67 -0.39
CA CYS A 122 -0.88 3.11 -0.27
C CYS A 122 0.50 3.47 0.34
N LYS A 123 1.09 2.57 1.14
CA LYS A 123 2.43 2.72 1.72
C LYS A 123 3.57 2.34 0.76
N ALA A 124 3.24 1.80 -0.42
CA ALA A 124 4.19 1.49 -1.48
C ALA A 124 4.08 2.45 -2.67
N MET A 125 3.51 3.62 -2.45
CA MET A 125 3.46 4.71 -3.42
C MET A 125 4.55 5.73 -3.07
N TYR A 126 5.45 5.97 -4.01
CA TYR A 126 6.62 6.83 -3.83
C TYR A 126 6.66 7.95 -4.86
N SER A 127 7.25 9.07 -4.49
CA SER A 127 7.69 10.12 -5.41
C SER A 127 9.21 10.24 -5.37
N ILE A 128 9.80 10.61 -6.50
CA ILE A 128 11.22 10.97 -6.54
C ILE A 128 11.34 12.41 -6.04
N VAL A 129 12.20 12.59 -5.04
CA VAL A 129 12.50 13.89 -4.44
C VAL A 129 13.96 14.22 -4.65
N HIS A 130 14.23 15.40 -5.16
CA HIS A 130 15.58 15.94 -5.29
C HIS A 130 16.06 16.42 -3.90
N LEU A 131 17.16 15.85 -3.42
CA LEU A 131 17.75 16.19 -2.12
C LEU A 131 18.75 17.35 -2.21
N GLY A 132 19.19 17.68 -3.42
CA GLY A 132 20.17 18.70 -3.71
C GLY A 132 21.43 18.17 -4.35
N LEU A 133 22.36 19.07 -4.63
CA LEU A 133 23.68 18.76 -5.16
C LEU A 133 24.62 18.41 -4.02
N ASP A 134 25.26 17.22 -4.06
CA ASP A 134 26.35 16.93 -3.15
C ASP A 134 27.52 17.88 -3.46
N PRO A 135 27.92 18.75 -2.53
CA PRO A 135 28.94 19.76 -2.79
C PRO A 135 30.35 19.19 -3.01
N TYR A 136 30.62 17.95 -2.56
CA TYR A 136 31.91 17.28 -2.69
C TYR A 136 32.01 16.46 -3.96
N LEU A 137 30.93 15.80 -4.36
CA LEU A 137 30.90 14.93 -5.53
C LEU A 137 30.35 15.61 -6.79
N GLY A 138 29.66 16.75 -6.63
CA GLY A 138 28.98 17.41 -7.74
C GLY A 138 27.84 16.59 -8.36
N VAL A 139 27.26 15.67 -7.58
CA VAL A 139 26.20 14.74 -7.98
C VAL A 139 24.88 15.21 -7.42
N MET A 140 23.83 15.17 -8.23
CA MET A 140 22.44 15.42 -7.79
C MET A 140 21.90 14.19 -7.10
N GLU A 141 21.64 14.32 -5.80
CA GLU A 141 21.07 13.27 -4.97
C GLU A 141 19.55 13.22 -5.12
N ASN A 142 19.01 12.04 -5.42
CA ASN A 142 17.59 11.77 -5.55
C ASN A 142 17.19 10.59 -4.67
N SER A 143 16.07 10.69 -4.01
CA SER A 143 15.53 9.60 -3.19
C SER A 143 14.06 9.37 -3.50
N ALA A 144 13.66 8.12 -3.61
CA ALA A 144 12.24 7.79 -3.59
C ALA A 144 11.72 7.89 -2.15
N ARG A 145 10.73 8.75 -1.93
CA ARG A 145 10.06 8.92 -0.64
C ARG A 145 8.60 8.53 -0.74
N ILE A 146 8.06 7.98 0.32
CA ILE A 146 6.63 7.67 0.44
C ILE A 146 5.83 8.93 0.09
N LEU A 147 4.90 8.78 -0.85
CA LEU A 147 4.11 9.89 -1.39
C LEU A 147 3.17 10.48 -0.34
N TYR A 148 2.63 9.63 0.54
CA TYR A 148 1.70 10.00 1.59
C TYR A 148 2.25 9.58 2.95
N ASP A 149 2.34 10.53 3.87
CA ASP A 149 2.80 10.25 5.24
C ASP A 149 1.64 9.69 6.07
N PHE A 150 1.77 8.41 6.45
CA PHE A 150 0.85 7.71 7.33
C PHE A 150 1.37 7.61 8.77
N THR A 151 2.55 8.18 9.05
CA THR A 151 3.18 8.13 10.38
C THR A 151 2.81 9.34 11.24
N SER A 152 2.40 10.43 10.60
CA SER A 152 1.90 11.61 11.29
C SER A 152 0.53 11.35 11.90
N LYS A 153 0.24 12.04 13.02
CA LYS A 153 -1.08 11.98 13.64
C LYS A 153 -2.15 12.44 12.65
N PRO A 154 -3.37 11.86 12.71
CA PRO A 154 -4.49 12.34 11.91
C PRO A 154 -4.70 13.84 12.09
N LYS A 155 -5.04 14.53 11.02
CA LYS A 155 -5.30 15.98 11.03
C LYS A 155 -6.44 16.37 11.98
N PHE A 156 -7.38 15.46 12.19
CA PHE A 156 -8.53 15.63 13.05
C PHE A 156 -8.53 14.61 14.18
N ASP A 157 -9.06 15.01 15.33
CA ASP A 157 -9.34 14.14 16.46
C ASP A 157 -10.86 13.91 16.52
N LEU A 158 -11.29 12.68 16.38
CA LEU A 158 -12.71 12.31 16.34
C LEU A 158 -13.27 11.93 17.71
N ARG A 159 -12.49 12.02 18.79
CA ARG A 159 -13.01 11.73 20.15
C ARG A 159 -14.19 12.64 20.50
N GLY A 160 -15.31 12.03 20.88
CA GLY A 160 -16.55 12.75 21.20
C GLY A 160 -17.25 13.42 20.01
N ARG A 161 -16.75 13.21 18.77
CA ARG A 161 -17.31 13.77 17.53
C ARG A 161 -17.62 12.72 16.48
N LEU A 162 -17.16 11.48 16.67
CA LEU A 162 -17.38 10.39 15.72
C LEU A 162 -18.87 10.07 15.60
N SER A 163 -19.42 10.20 14.42
CA SER A 163 -20.83 9.88 14.15
C SER A 163 -21.01 8.77 13.13
N CYS A 164 -19.99 8.53 12.32
CA CYS A 164 -20.08 7.52 11.27
C CYS A 164 -18.73 6.83 11.06
N VAL A 165 -18.77 5.51 10.92
CA VAL A 165 -17.65 4.68 10.47
C VAL A 165 -17.99 4.12 9.11
N ILE A 166 -17.14 4.33 8.12
CA ILE A 166 -17.26 3.73 6.80
C ILE A 166 -16.17 2.66 6.70
N VAL A 167 -16.60 1.40 6.55
CA VAL A 167 -15.70 0.25 6.40
C VAL A 167 -15.66 -0.16 4.92
N GLU A 168 -14.47 -0.45 4.43
CA GLU A 168 -14.26 -0.80 3.02
C GLU A 168 -15.03 -2.05 2.62
N ASP A 169 -14.92 -3.13 3.41
CA ASP A 169 -15.53 -4.42 3.13
C ASP A 169 -16.98 -4.52 3.61
N SER A 170 -17.60 -5.68 3.37
CA SER A 170 -18.92 -6.06 3.89
C SER A 170 -18.86 -7.40 4.64
N ASN A 171 -17.68 -7.82 5.03
CA ASN A 171 -17.34 -9.12 5.61
C ASN A 171 -17.00 -9.00 7.11
N SER A 172 -16.07 -9.81 7.59
CA SER A 172 -15.70 -9.89 9.02
C SER A 172 -15.20 -8.56 9.58
N GLY A 173 -14.50 -7.74 8.82
CA GLY A 173 -14.09 -6.39 9.24
C GLY A 173 -15.30 -5.50 9.48
N TYR A 174 -16.24 -5.45 8.53
CA TYR A 174 -17.47 -4.70 8.70
C TYR A 174 -18.31 -5.21 9.89
N GLU A 175 -18.49 -6.53 10.04
CA GLU A 175 -19.22 -7.11 11.16
C GLU A 175 -18.62 -6.71 12.51
N PHE A 176 -17.29 -6.68 12.61
CA PHE A 176 -16.59 -6.22 13.80
C PHE A 176 -16.88 -4.74 14.11
N PHE A 177 -16.63 -3.85 13.15
CA PHE A 177 -16.84 -2.42 13.35
C PHE A 177 -18.32 -2.09 13.58
N LYS A 178 -19.24 -2.78 12.90
CA LYS A 178 -20.69 -2.65 13.15
C LYS A 178 -21.05 -3.00 14.59
N ALA A 179 -20.54 -4.12 15.12
CA ALA A 179 -20.79 -4.53 16.50
C ALA A 179 -20.14 -3.60 17.54
N VAL A 180 -19.10 -2.86 17.18
CA VAL A 180 -18.51 -1.78 18.00
C VAL A 180 -19.41 -0.55 17.95
N CYS A 181 -19.76 -0.09 16.76
CA CYS A 181 -20.56 1.12 16.53
C CYS A 181 -21.94 1.03 17.17
N ASP A 182 -22.59 -0.12 17.08
CA ASP A 182 -23.93 -0.35 17.69
C ASP A 182 -23.92 -0.14 19.21
N ARG A 183 -22.81 -0.45 19.87
CA ARG A 183 -22.67 -0.23 21.32
C ARG A 183 -22.66 1.26 21.67
N TYR A 184 -22.19 2.12 20.77
CA TYR A 184 -22.03 3.55 21.01
C TYR A 184 -23.07 4.41 20.26
N GLY A 185 -24.03 3.79 19.55
CA GLY A 185 -24.99 4.52 18.74
C GLY A 185 -24.39 5.27 17.56
N ILE A 186 -23.27 4.76 17.00
CA ILE A 186 -22.56 5.34 15.86
C ILE A 186 -23.03 4.64 14.59
N ASP A 187 -23.26 5.40 13.51
CA ASP A 187 -23.58 4.81 12.20
C ASP A 187 -22.38 4.00 11.66
N CYS A 188 -22.65 2.81 11.13
CA CYS A 188 -21.62 2.00 10.47
C CYS A 188 -22.08 1.60 9.06
N ILE A 189 -21.29 1.93 8.05
CA ILE A 189 -21.62 1.77 6.63
C ILE A 189 -20.58 0.89 5.97
N ALA A 190 -21.01 -0.16 5.27
CA ALA A 190 -20.16 -0.96 4.39
C ALA A 190 -20.06 -0.29 3.01
N ALA A 191 -18.85 0.08 2.58
CA ALA A 191 -18.64 0.63 1.23
C ALA A 191 -18.73 -0.44 0.14
N ARG A 192 -18.54 -1.71 0.50
CA ARG A 192 -18.57 -2.88 -0.40
C ARG A 192 -17.49 -2.83 -1.48
N GLY A 193 -16.29 -2.49 -1.09
CA GLY A 193 -15.08 -2.52 -1.88
C GLY A 193 -14.39 -1.16 -2.06
N ASN A 194 -13.08 -1.22 -2.26
CA ASN A 194 -12.19 -0.07 -2.41
C ASN A 194 -12.66 0.93 -3.47
N SER A 195 -13.20 0.46 -4.60
CA SER A 195 -13.65 1.32 -5.71
C SER A 195 -14.84 2.22 -5.34
N LYS A 196 -15.68 1.79 -4.41
CA LYS A 196 -16.89 2.51 -3.97
C LYS A 196 -16.64 3.41 -2.77
N LEU A 197 -15.54 3.19 -2.06
CA LEU A 197 -15.24 3.91 -0.82
C LEU A 197 -15.17 5.44 -0.99
N PRO A 198 -14.53 6.02 -2.03
CA PRO A 198 -14.51 7.47 -2.24
C PRO A 198 -15.90 8.08 -2.45
N GLU A 199 -16.77 7.37 -3.18
CA GLU A 199 -18.13 7.83 -3.40
C GLU A 199 -18.98 7.74 -2.14
N CYS A 200 -18.87 6.63 -1.39
CA CYS A 200 -19.55 6.44 -0.13
C CYS A 200 -19.20 7.54 0.87
N LEU A 201 -17.89 7.88 0.98
CA LEU A 201 -17.42 8.99 1.81
C LEU A 201 -18.02 10.33 1.36
N ARG A 202 -17.99 10.61 0.05
CA ARG A 202 -18.53 11.86 -0.51
C ARG A 202 -20.01 12.02 -0.21
N MET A 203 -20.80 10.97 -0.45
CA MET A 203 -22.25 10.99 -0.16
C MET A 203 -22.52 11.24 1.33
N ARG A 204 -21.78 10.57 2.22
CA ARG A 204 -21.98 10.75 3.67
C ARG A 204 -21.58 12.16 4.12
N ALA A 205 -20.50 12.70 3.60
CA ALA A 205 -20.04 14.06 3.92
C ALA A 205 -21.03 15.16 3.45
N MET A 206 -21.75 14.92 2.36
CA MET A 206 -22.78 15.87 1.84
C MET A 206 -24.03 15.96 2.75
N LEU A 207 -24.25 15.02 3.65
CA LEU A 207 -25.37 15.08 4.59
C LEU A 207 -25.20 16.16 5.68
N GLY A 208 -24.06 16.84 5.69
CA GLY A 208 -23.89 18.14 6.37
C GLY A 208 -23.98 18.09 7.90
N THR A 209 -23.48 17.03 8.54
CA THR A 209 -23.34 17.01 10.00
C THR A 209 -21.96 17.54 10.38
N ASP A 210 -21.86 18.39 11.40
CA ASP A 210 -20.60 18.87 12.00
C ASP A 210 -19.81 17.75 12.73
N THR A 211 -20.18 16.53 12.49
CA THR A 211 -19.71 15.30 13.15
C THR A 211 -18.68 14.61 12.28
N GLY A 212 -17.73 13.93 12.93
CA GLY A 212 -16.59 13.30 12.26
C GLY A 212 -16.91 11.96 11.62
N ILE A 213 -16.19 11.65 10.55
CA ILE A 213 -16.26 10.37 9.82
C ILE A 213 -14.94 9.65 9.96
N LEU A 214 -14.97 8.40 10.40
CA LEU A 214 -13.84 7.49 10.34
C LEU A 214 -13.98 6.58 9.11
N VAL A 215 -12.96 6.54 8.29
CA VAL A 215 -12.86 5.59 7.17
C VAL A 215 -11.85 4.51 7.52
N VAL A 216 -12.26 3.25 7.47
CA VAL A 216 -11.40 2.09 7.70
C VAL A 216 -11.30 1.27 6.42
N ALA A 217 -10.07 1.06 5.93
CA ALA A 217 -9.83 0.27 4.72
C ALA A 217 -8.48 -0.45 4.78
N ASP A 218 -8.35 -1.49 3.96
CA ASP A 218 -7.13 -2.29 3.88
C ASP A 218 -6.01 -1.54 3.15
N GLY A 219 -5.10 -0.97 3.92
CA GLY A 219 -3.98 -0.16 3.44
C GLY A 219 -3.05 -0.91 2.49
N ALA A 220 -3.00 -2.24 2.58
CA ALA A 220 -2.20 -3.07 1.69
C ALA A 220 -2.73 -3.14 0.24
N ALA A 221 -4.00 -2.77 -0.01
CA ALA A 221 -4.63 -2.91 -1.32
C ALA A 221 -5.37 -1.66 -1.83
N ILE A 222 -5.50 -0.59 -1.01
CA ILE A 222 -6.26 0.63 -1.33
C ILE A 222 -5.57 1.54 -2.35
N GLY A 223 -4.28 1.34 -2.63
CA GLY A 223 -3.46 2.25 -3.43
C GLY A 223 -4.10 2.76 -4.72
N PRO A 224 -4.74 1.91 -5.56
CA PRO A 224 -5.39 2.34 -6.80
C PRO A 224 -6.47 3.41 -6.63
N TYR A 225 -7.10 3.44 -5.48
CA TYR A 225 -8.22 4.34 -5.17
C TYR A 225 -7.83 5.47 -4.21
N PHE A 226 -6.59 5.43 -3.70
CA PHE A 226 -6.15 6.30 -2.63
C PHE A 226 -6.17 7.79 -3.00
N ASP A 227 -5.80 8.17 -4.22
CA ASP A 227 -5.83 9.58 -4.65
C ASP A 227 -7.24 10.16 -4.61
N LYS A 228 -8.24 9.40 -5.07
CA LYS A 228 -9.64 9.81 -5.03
C LYS A 228 -10.13 9.95 -3.60
N LEU A 229 -9.72 9.03 -2.72
CA LEU A 229 -10.05 9.06 -1.31
C LEU A 229 -9.36 10.27 -0.64
N TYR A 230 -8.06 10.49 -0.90
CA TYR A 230 -7.29 11.59 -0.35
C TYR A 230 -7.82 12.96 -0.79
N THR A 231 -8.27 13.07 -2.04
CA THR A 231 -8.90 14.31 -2.54
C THR A 231 -10.20 14.62 -1.79
N SER A 232 -10.94 13.58 -1.38
CA SER A 232 -12.17 13.73 -0.58
C SER A 232 -11.91 14.27 0.83
N LEU A 233 -10.67 14.21 1.36
CA LEU A 233 -10.31 14.82 2.65
C LEU A 233 -10.29 16.37 2.65
N ARG A 234 -10.42 16.98 1.50
CA ARG A 234 -10.54 18.46 1.38
C ARG A 234 -11.95 18.97 1.68
N MET A 235 -12.86 18.08 2.10
CA MET A 235 -14.22 18.42 2.50
C MET A 235 -14.22 19.18 3.83
N THR A 236 -15.32 19.86 4.12
CA THR A 236 -15.52 20.64 5.36
C THR A 236 -15.72 19.75 6.59
N VAL A 237 -16.18 18.52 6.40
CA VAL A 237 -16.41 17.55 7.48
C VAL A 237 -15.08 16.95 7.95
N PRO A 238 -14.85 16.82 9.28
CA PRO A 238 -13.68 16.12 9.80
C PRO A 238 -13.67 14.65 9.39
N VAL A 239 -12.65 14.24 8.61
CA VAL A 239 -12.46 12.85 8.18
C VAL A 239 -11.11 12.35 8.66
N VAL A 240 -11.11 11.17 9.26
CA VAL A 240 -9.89 10.41 9.58
C VAL A 240 -9.84 9.17 8.72
N LEU A 241 -8.73 8.96 8.02
CA LEU A 241 -8.43 7.71 7.32
C LEU A 241 -7.59 6.83 8.24
N TYR A 242 -8.09 5.66 8.55
CA TYR A 242 -7.35 4.63 9.24
C TYR A 242 -7.13 3.45 8.29
N LEU A 243 -5.88 3.26 7.86
CA LEU A 243 -5.48 2.34 6.80
C LEU A 243 -4.46 1.32 7.36
N PRO A 244 -4.90 0.39 8.24
CA PRO A 244 -4.08 -0.75 8.63
C PRO A 244 -3.75 -1.59 7.38
N GLU A 245 -2.81 -2.53 7.50
CA GLU A 245 -2.52 -3.42 6.37
C GLU A 245 -3.78 -4.20 5.95
N SER A 246 -4.53 -4.76 6.94
CA SER A 246 -5.86 -5.34 6.76
C SER A 246 -6.58 -5.45 8.12
N PHE A 247 -7.84 -5.89 8.12
CA PHE A 247 -8.55 -6.22 9.36
C PHE A 247 -7.87 -7.38 10.10
N GLU A 248 -7.42 -8.41 9.40
CA GLU A 248 -6.69 -9.54 9.99
C GLU A 248 -5.40 -9.09 10.68
N TYR A 249 -4.70 -8.12 10.08
CA TYR A 249 -3.54 -7.51 10.71
C TYR A 249 -3.86 -6.85 12.05
N LEU A 250 -5.03 -6.20 12.18
CA LEU A 250 -5.47 -5.63 13.47
C LEU A 250 -5.69 -6.72 14.52
N VAL A 251 -6.34 -7.81 14.14
CA VAL A 251 -6.54 -8.97 15.02
C VAL A 251 -5.20 -9.55 15.48
N LEU A 252 -4.27 -9.75 14.56
CA LEU A 252 -2.92 -10.27 14.86
C LEU A 252 -2.15 -9.31 15.79
N ARG A 253 -2.20 -8.00 15.52
CA ARG A 253 -1.54 -6.97 16.32
C ARG A 253 -2.15 -6.76 17.70
N SER A 254 -3.37 -7.19 17.92
CA SER A 254 -4.06 -7.05 19.21
C SER A 254 -3.44 -7.87 20.34
N GLY A 255 -2.69 -8.92 19.99
CA GLY A 255 -2.12 -9.87 20.96
C GLY A 255 -3.05 -10.98 21.37
N LEU A 256 -4.21 -11.13 20.70
CA LEU A 256 -5.20 -12.18 21.00
C LEU A 256 -4.75 -13.56 20.54
N VAL A 257 -4.02 -13.63 19.43
CA VAL A 257 -3.67 -14.90 18.77
C VAL A 257 -2.17 -15.13 18.61
N CYS A 258 -1.37 -14.08 18.68
CA CYS A 258 0.09 -14.15 18.65
C CYS A 258 0.70 -12.97 19.41
N ASN A 259 2.01 -13.00 19.66
CA ASN A 259 2.67 -11.88 20.31
C ASN A 259 2.65 -10.62 19.41
N LYS A 260 2.39 -9.46 20.00
CA LYS A 260 2.44 -8.15 19.30
C LYS A 260 3.79 -7.86 18.63
N SER A 261 4.88 -8.43 19.16
CA SER A 261 6.25 -8.31 18.63
C SER A 261 6.64 -9.45 17.69
N ASP A 262 5.68 -10.24 17.21
CA ASP A 262 5.94 -11.32 16.25
C ASP A 262 6.64 -10.77 15.01
N GLU A 263 7.75 -11.38 14.61
CA GLU A 263 8.52 -10.93 13.44
C GLU A 263 7.72 -11.01 12.14
N ARG A 264 6.77 -11.93 12.06
CA ARG A 264 5.85 -12.06 10.91
C ARG A 264 4.99 -10.80 10.70
N LEU A 265 4.80 -10.00 11.76
CA LEU A 265 4.06 -8.73 11.72
C LEU A 265 4.97 -7.51 11.57
N THR A 266 6.18 -7.56 12.12
CA THR A 266 7.12 -6.43 12.15
C THR A 266 8.08 -6.44 10.97
N LYS A 267 8.37 -7.62 10.42
CA LYS A 267 9.24 -7.86 9.26
C LYS A 267 8.50 -8.63 8.17
N THR A 268 7.27 -8.23 7.87
CA THR A 268 6.38 -8.92 6.90
C THR A 268 7.05 -9.20 5.56
N TYR A 269 7.92 -8.29 5.11
CA TYR A 269 8.70 -8.45 3.88
C TYR A 269 9.60 -9.70 3.86
N MET A 270 9.91 -10.29 5.02
CA MET A 270 10.68 -11.54 5.12
C MET A 270 9.81 -12.80 4.96
N TYR A 271 8.49 -12.66 5.05
CA TYR A 271 7.55 -13.79 5.13
C TYR A 271 6.50 -13.77 4.01
N ALA A 272 6.07 -12.60 3.55
CA ALA A 272 5.06 -12.45 2.50
C ALA A 272 5.69 -12.64 1.11
N CYS A 273 5.90 -13.91 0.71
CA CYS A 273 6.49 -14.24 -0.58
C CYS A 273 5.60 -13.77 -1.75
N SER A 274 6.19 -13.06 -2.73
CA SER A 274 5.48 -12.50 -3.88
C SER A 274 4.79 -13.56 -4.75
N GLU A 275 5.34 -14.75 -4.84
CA GLU A 275 4.78 -15.87 -5.59
C GLU A 275 3.44 -16.37 -5.03
N HIS A 276 3.24 -16.21 -3.71
CA HIS A 276 2.07 -16.73 -3.02
C HIS A 276 1.05 -15.65 -2.65
N TYR A 277 1.52 -14.41 -2.47
CA TYR A 277 0.70 -13.31 -2.00
C TYR A 277 0.90 -12.07 -2.86
N MET A 278 -0.10 -11.70 -3.61
CA MET A 278 -0.07 -10.47 -4.43
C MET A 278 -0.08 -9.20 -3.57
N SER A 279 -0.69 -9.27 -2.38
CA SER A 279 -0.68 -8.20 -1.37
C SER A 279 -0.44 -8.75 0.03
N TRP A 280 0.02 -7.89 0.95
CA TRP A 280 0.17 -8.30 2.35
C TRP A 280 -1.17 -8.57 3.06
N GLU A 281 -2.28 -8.05 2.56
CA GLU A 281 -3.62 -8.43 3.02
C GLU A 281 -3.85 -9.94 2.91
N GLN A 282 -3.53 -10.54 1.75
CA GLN A 282 -3.66 -11.98 1.53
C GLN A 282 -2.77 -12.79 2.49
N TYR A 283 -1.55 -12.32 2.71
CA TYR A 283 -0.64 -12.93 3.68
C TYR A 283 -1.22 -12.94 5.10
N TYR A 284 -1.75 -11.81 5.58
CA TYR A 284 -2.30 -11.74 6.93
C TYR A 284 -3.59 -12.57 7.09
N THR A 285 -4.39 -12.68 6.03
CA THR A 285 -5.56 -13.57 6.01
C THR A 285 -5.13 -15.03 6.24
N VAL A 286 -4.15 -15.52 5.49
CA VAL A 286 -3.62 -16.89 5.63
C VAL A 286 -2.94 -17.08 6.98
N LEU A 287 -2.17 -16.10 7.44
CA LEU A 287 -1.53 -16.16 8.76
C LEU A 287 -2.56 -16.27 9.88
N LEU A 288 -3.63 -15.47 9.86
CA LEU A 288 -4.67 -15.51 10.87
C LEU A 288 -5.41 -16.86 10.86
N GLN A 289 -5.72 -17.38 9.66
CA GLN A 289 -6.33 -18.71 9.50
C GLN A 289 -5.46 -19.85 10.05
N SER A 290 -4.14 -19.71 10.01
CA SER A 290 -3.22 -20.69 10.58
C SER A 290 -3.16 -20.68 12.12
N LEU A 291 -3.60 -19.59 12.75
CA LEU A 291 -3.49 -19.36 14.18
C LEU A 291 -4.82 -19.50 14.94
N MET A 292 -5.95 -19.33 14.24
CA MET A 292 -7.27 -19.47 14.83
C MET A 292 -8.30 -19.91 13.77
N ASP A 293 -9.44 -20.41 14.23
CA ASP A 293 -10.60 -20.64 13.35
C ASP A 293 -11.16 -19.28 12.88
N TYR A 294 -10.72 -18.89 11.70
CA TYR A 294 -11.07 -17.61 11.08
C TYR A 294 -11.62 -17.80 9.67
N ASN A 295 -12.74 -17.17 9.39
CA ASN A 295 -13.32 -17.08 8.06
C ASN A 295 -13.45 -15.61 7.65
N LYS A 296 -12.84 -15.23 6.53
CA LYS A 296 -12.88 -13.84 6.02
C LYS A 296 -14.31 -13.33 5.81
N HIS A 297 -15.24 -14.20 5.42
CA HIS A 297 -16.63 -13.85 5.11
C HIS A 297 -17.57 -13.84 6.31
N ARG A 298 -17.14 -14.31 7.46
CA ARG A 298 -17.95 -14.38 8.68
C ARG A 298 -17.08 -14.19 9.90
N LEU A 299 -17.40 -13.18 10.68
CA LEU A 299 -16.66 -12.88 11.92
C LEU A 299 -16.79 -14.01 12.94
N SER A 300 -15.66 -14.43 13.50
CA SER A 300 -15.62 -15.39 14.59
C SER A 300 -16.28 -14.80 15.84
N PRO A 301 -17.21 -15.52 16.51
CA PRO A 301 -17.80 -15.07 17.78
C PRO A 301 -16.77 -14.74 18.87
N ALA A 302 -15.59 -15.40 18.83
CA ALA A 302 -14.51 -15.13 19.77
C ALA A 302 -13.98 -13.68 19.68
N LEU A 303 -14.08 -13.05 18.51
CA LEU A 303 -13.65 -11.66 18.29
C LEU A 303 -14.72 -10.64 18.73
N LEU A 304 -15.96 -11.08 18.99
CA LEU A 304 -17.07 -10.22 19.42
C LEU A 304 -17.16 -10.03 20.93
N THR A 305 -16.36 -10.74 21.73
CA THR A 305 -16.34 -10.54 23.19
C THR A 305 -15.88 -9.12 23.52
N SER A 306 -16.30 -8.56 24.65
CA SER A 306 -15.88 -7.22 25.08
C SER A 306 -14.35 -7.11 25.22
N SER A 307 -13.70 -8.15 25.75
CA SER A 307 -12.25 -8.21 25.89
C SER A 307 -11.56 -8.17 24.53
N SER A 308 -12.02 -8.99 23.57
CA SER A 308 -11.42 -9.05 22.22
C SER A 308 -11.63 -7.73 21.45
N LYS A 309 -12.84 -7.15 21.51
CA LYS A 309 -13.09 -5.83 20.92
C LYS A 309 -12.16 -4.76 21.47
N ASN A 310 -12.02 -4.68 22.78
CA ASN A 310 -11.13 -3.70 23.40
C ASN A 310 -9.66 -3.95 23.02
N ALA A 311 -9.21 -5.21 22.98
CA ALA A 311 -7.82 -5.53 22.57
C ALA A 311 -7.52 -5.09 21.13
N ILE A 312 -8.47 -5.29 20.20
CA ILE A 312 -8.33 -4.86 18.80
C ILE A 312 -8.36 -3.33 18.70
N LEU A 313 -9.35 -2.68 19.33
CA LEU A 313 -9.46 -1.21 19.33
C LEU A 313 -8.20 -0.54 19.89
N ASN A 314 -7.59 -1.09 20.94
CA ASN A 314 -6.33 -0.58 21.51
C ASN A 314 -5.12 -0.64 20.53
N THR A 315 -5.26 -1.26 19.37
CA THR A 315 -4.24 -1.18 18.29
C THR A 315 -4.42 0.07 17.42
N MET A 316 -5.57 0.70 17.49
CA MET A 316 -5.91 1.87 16.69
C MET A 316 -5.44 3.17 17.37
N PRO A 317 -5.16 4.24 16.61
CA PRO A 317 -4.92 5.55 17.17
C PRO A 317 -6.15 6.07 17.95
N VAL A 318 -5.94 6.71 19.09
CA VAL A 318 -7.03 7.26 19.93
C VAL A 318 -7.83 8.34 19.19
N GLU A 319 -7.21 9.03 18.25
CA GLU A 319 -7.83 10.06 17.41
C GLU A 319 -8.93 9.51 16.49
N THR A 320 -9.05 8.19 16.34
CA THR A 320 -10.17 7.55 15.60
C THR A 320 -11.53 7.70 16.31
N GLY A 321 -11.53 7.92 17.62
CA GLY A 321 -12.74 8.13 18.41
C GLY A 321 -13.53 6.87 18.75
N LEU A 322 -12.98 5.67 18.53
CA LEU A 322 -13.60 4.36 18.84
C LEU A 322 -13.13 3.74 20.17
N HIS A 323 -12.50 4.51 21.06
CA HIS A 323 -11.97 4.05 22.36
C HIS A 323 -12.95 4.31 23.50
#